data_3987b22c8651680fb71b7d4f8ac18d13
#
_entry.id   3987b22c8651680fb71b7d4f8ac18d13
#
_cell.length_a   1.000
_cell.length_b   1.000
_cell.length_c   1.000
_cell.angle_alpha   90.00
_cell.angle_beta   90.00
_cell.angle_gamma   90.00
#
_symmetry.space_group_name_H-M   'P 1'
#
loop_
_entity.id
_entity.type
_entity.pdbx_description
1 polymer ?
#
loop_
_entity_poly.entity_id
_entity_poly.type
_entity_poly.pdbx_seq_one_letter_code
_entity_poly.pdbx_strand_id
1 'polypeptide(L)'
;MSVYNAGMNTINTHIFTGEADEADFDRRFGGIARLYGDAALARFRATHVCVIGVGGVGSWIVEALARSAIGQLTLIDLDNVAESNINRQIQALSGTIGQAKIGALAER
;
A
#
# COMPACT_ATOMS: atom_id res chain seq x y z
N MET A 1 7.19 -1.82 -7.32
CA MET A 1 7.98 -3.02 -6.99
C MET A 1 7.83 -3.31 -5.51
N SER A 2 7.42 -4.48 -5.14
CA SER A 2 7.37 -4.87 -3.72
C SER A 2 8.60 -5.71 -3.38
N VAL A 3 9.24 -5.37 -2.27
CA VAL A 3 10.37 -6.13 -1.72
C VAL A 3 9.89 -6.81 -0.44
N TYR A 4 9.92 -8.13 -0.44
CA TYR A 4 9.57 -8.95 0.73
C TYR A 4 10.84 -9.27 1.52
N ASN A 5 10.86 -8.90 2.79
CA ASN A 5 11.93 -9.28 3.70
C ASN A 5 11.41 -10.33 4.69
N ALA A 6 11.71 -11.59 4.41
CA ALA A 6 11.21 -12.73 5.18
C ALA A 6 11.65 -12.75 6.65
N GLY A 7 12.75 -12.09 7.01
CA GLY A 7 13.26 -12.07 8.40
C GLY A 7 12.50 -11.17 9.36
N MET A 8 11.71 -10.21 8.82
CA MET A 8 10.98 -9.21 9.62
C MET A 8 9.49 -9.13 9.29
N ASN A 9 8.96 -10.00 8.45
CA ASN A 9 7.58 -9.91 7.92
C ASN A 9 7.22 -8.48 7.45
N THR A 10 8.17 -7.84 6.77
CA THR A 10 8.07 -6.46 6.31
C THR A 10 8.05 -6.44 4.80
N ILE A 11 7.11 -5.72 4.20
CA ILE A 11 7.04 -5.47 2.76
C ILE A 11 7.20 -3.98 2.50
N ASN A 12 8.17 -3.64 1.65
CA ASN A 12 8.32 -2.31 1.08
C ASN A 12 7.72 -2.31 -0.32
N THR A 13 6.81 -1.39 -0.58
CA THR A 13 6.21 -1.21 -1.90
C THR A 13 6.69 0.09 -2.52
N HIS A 14 7.39 -0.03 -3.67
CA HIS A 14 7.71 1.10 -4.54
C HIS A 14 6.76 1.10 -5.71
N ILE A 15 6.14 2.24 -5.98
CA ILE A 15 5.09 2.31 -6.99
C ILE A 15 5.64 2.66 -8.37
N PHE A 16 6.73 3.43 -8.50
CA PHE A 16 7.21 3.92 -9.81
C PHE A 16 8.74 3.99 -9.91
N THR A 17 9.31 3.57 -11.06
CA THR A 17 10.77 3.43 -11.28
C THR A 17 11.30 3.90 -12.63
N GLY A 18 10.54 4.60 -13.50
CA GLY A 18 11.01 5.04 -14.82
C GLY A 18 10.07 5.99 -15.56
N GLU A 19 10.44 6.42 -16.79
CA GLU A 19 9.68 7.39 -17.58
C GLU A 19 8.26 6.93 -17.94
N ALA A 20 8.07 5.66 -18.25
CA ALA A 20 6.74 5.09 -18.48
C ALA A 20 5.86 5.17 -17.24
N ASP A 21 6.48 5.01 -16.06
CA ASP A 21 5.82 5.11 -14.78
C ASP A 21 5.42 6.56 -14.45
N GLU A 22 6.18 7.56 -14.93
CA GLU A 22 5.84 8.98 -14.76
C GLU A 22 4.53 9.34 -15.46
N ALA A 23 4.35 8.91 -16.71
CA ALA A 23 3.13 9.16 -17.45
C ALA A 23 1.90 8.49 -16.79
N ASP A 24 2.10 7.30 -16.24
CA ASP A 24 1.07 6.60 -15.47
C ASP A 24 0.80 7.26 -14.13
N PHE A 25 1.83 7.78 -13.48
CA PHE A 25 1.69 8.50 -12.22
C PHE A 25 0.78 9.73 -12.38
N ASP A 26 1.00 10.55 -13.40
CA ASP A 26 0.19 11.73 -13.67
C ASP A 26 -1.27 11.38 -13.97
N ARG A 27 -1.51 10.32 -14.71
CA ARG A 27 -2.87 9.82 -14.98
C ARG A 27 -3.56 9.34 -13.71
N ARG A 28 -2.85 8.63 -12.87
CA ARG A 28 -3.40 8.03 -11.63
C ARG A 28 -3.62 9.06 -10.53
N PHE A 29 -2.72 10.03 -10.40
CA PHE A 29 -2.65 10.91 -9.23
C PHE A 29 -2.81 12.41 -9.55
N GLY A 30 -3.06 12.78 -10.79
CA GLY A 30 -3.28 14.18 -11.17
C GLY A 30 -4.44 14.86 -10.42
N GLY A 31 -5.44 14.09 -9.99
CA GLY A 31 -6.52 14.57 -9.12
C GLY A 31 -6.04 15.02 -7.74
N ILE A 32 -5.00 14.37 -7.21
CA ILE A 32 -4.37 14.77 -5.94
C ILE A 32 -3.69 16.14 -6.10
N ALA A 33 -2.98 16.34 -7.22
CA ALA A 33 -2.37 17.64 -7.53
C ALA A 33 -3.41 18.76 -7.68
N ARG A 34 -4.54 18.49 -8.31
CA ARG A 34 -5.64 19.47 -8.43
C ARG A 34 -6.21 19.85 -7.08
N LEU A 35 -6.25 18.93 -6.11
CA LEU A 35 -6.80 19.19 -4.79
C LEU A 35 -5.79 19.88 -3.85
N TYR A 36 -4.54 19.40 -3.83
CA TYR A 36 -3.52 19.81 -2.85
C TYR A 36 -2.36 20.61 -3.44
N GLY A 37 -2.25 20.72 -4.76
CA GLY A 37 -1.16 21.35 -5.50
C GLY A 37 -0.01 20.39 -5.84
N ASP A 38 0.77 20.75 -6.86
CA ASP A 38 1.88 19.93 -7.36
C ASP A 38 2.97 19.71 -6.31
N ALA A 39 3.25 20.73 -5.50
CA ALA A 39 4.26 20.61 -4.42
C ALA A 39 3.84 19.58 -3.37
N ALA A 40 2.55 19.49 -3.04
CA ALA A 40 2.05 18.48 -2.11
C ALA A 40 2.14 17.08 -2.73
N LEU A 41 1.76 16.91 -4.00
CA LEU A 41 1.87 15.63 -4.70
C LEU A 41 3.33 15.16 -4.73
N ALA A 42 4.29 16.05 -5.01
CA ALA A 42 5.71 15.72 -4.99
C ALA A 42 6.18 15.25 -3.60
N ARG A 43 5.70 15.89 -2.53
CA ARG A 43 5.99 15.46 -1.16
C ARG A 43 5.39 14.09 -0.84
N PHE A 44 4.14 13.82 -1.24
CA PHE A 44 3.51 12.53 -1.04
C PHE A 44 4.31 11.42 -1.73
N ARG A 45 4.71 11.65 -2.97
CA ARG A 45 5.54 10.72 -3.73
C ARG A 45 6.90 10.46 -3.08
N ALA A 46 7.50 11.47 -2.46
CA ALA A 46 8.79 11.36 -1.76
C ALA A 46 8.64 10.79 -0.33
N THR A 47 7.43 10.61 0.16
CA THR A 47 7.19 10.17 1.54
C THR A 47 7.24 8.66 1.66
N HIS A 48 7.85 8.19 2.74
CA HIS A 48 7.86 6.80 3.17
C HIS A 48 7.05 6.68 4.47
N VAL A 49 6.03 5.84 4.48
CA VAL A 49 5.20 5.58 5.66
C VAL A 49 5.33 4.12 6.09
N CYS A 50 5.50 3.90 7.38
CA CYS A 50 5.46 2.58 7.99
C CYS A 50 4.09 2.38 8.65
N VAL A 51 3.38 1.33 8.25
CA VAL A 51 2.11 0.93 8.87
C VAL A 51 2.33 -0.35 9.67
N ILE A 52 2.15 -0.26 10.98
CA ILE A 52 2.30 -1.37 11.91
C ILE A 52 0.90 -1.87 12.27
N GLY A 53 0.62 -3.10 11.90
CA GLY A 53 -0.70 -3.70 12.00
C GLY A 53 -1.60 -3.40 10.81
N VAL A 54 -1.97 -4.43 10.06
CA VAL A 54 -2.82 -4.32 8.86
C VAL A 54 -4.13 -5.08 9.02
N GLY A 55 -4.78 -4.85 10.15
CA GLY A 55 -6.10 -5.39 10.46
C GLY A 55 -7.25 -4.52 9.94
N GLY A 56 -8.33 -4.41 10.73
CA GLY A 56 -9.55 -3.69 10.35
C GLY A 56 -9.37 -2.19 10.11
N VAL A 57 -8.39 -1.57 10.76
CA VAL A 57 -8.04 -0.15 10.54
C VAL A 57 -6.83 -0.03 9.62
N GLY A 58 -5.73 -0.71 9.94
CA GLY A 58 -4.46 -0.58 9.22
C GLY A 58 -4.55 -0.96 7.75
N SER A 59 -5.33 -1.98 7.39
CA SER A 59 -5.51 -2.38 6.00
C SER A 59 -6.13 -1.28 5.14
N TRP A 60 -7.10 -0.56 5.67
CA TRP A 60 -7.73 0.58 4.99
C TRP A 60 -6.83 1.81 4.96
N ILE A 61 -6.00 2.02 5.98
CA ILE A 61 -4.96 3.07 5.97
C ILE A 61 -3.98 2.82 4.83
N VAL A 62 -3.49 1.58 4.67
CA VAL A 62 -2.58 1.21 3.58
C VAL A 62 -3.22 1.50 2.22
N GLU A 63 -4.45 1.08 2.00
CA GLU A 63 -5.20 1.35 0.77
C GLU A 63 -5.32 2.85 0.50
N ALA A 64 -5.70 3.63 1.50
CA ALA A 64 -5.85 5.08 1.37
C ALA A 64 -4.52 5.78 1.04
N LEU A 65 -3.44 5.41 1.72
CA LEU A 65 -2.11 5.97 1.49
C LEU A 65 -1.60 5.64 0.07
N ALA A 66 -1.74 4.39 -0.35
CA ALA A 66 -1.33 3.96 -1.69
C ALA A 66 -2.10 4.73 -2.78
N ARG A 67 -3.41 4.91 -2.61
CA ARG A 67 -4.25 5.68 -3.54
C ARG A 67 -4.04 7.19 -3.48
N SER A 68 -3.37 7.67 -2.44
CA SER A 68 -3.03 9.09 -2.27
C SER A 68 -1.61 9.43 -2.75
N ALA A 69 -0.99 8.56 -3.52
CA ALA A 69 0.34 8.75 -4.10
C ALA A 69 1.50 8.75 -3.08
N ILE A 70 1.33 8.13 -1.92
CA ILE A 70 2.48 7.89 -1.03
C ILE A 70 3.46 6.96 -1.75
N GLY A 71 4.70 7.43 -1.92
CA GLY A 71 5.66 6.77 -2.81
C GLY A 71 6.24 5.47 -2.26
N GLN A 72 6.26 5.30 -0.95
CA GLN A 72 6.77 4.08 -0.31
C GLN A 72 5.98 3.73 0.94
N LEU A 73 5.61 2.46 1.05
CA LEU A 73 4.95 1.91 2.23
C LEU A 73 5.77 0.73 2.78
N THR A 74 6.00 0.73 4.08
CA THR A 74 6.50 -0.43 4.82
C THR A 74 5.36 -0.99 5.66
N LEU A 75 5.06 -2.27 5.50
CA LEU A 75 3.99 -2.95 6.22
C LEU A 75 4.59 -3.94 7.21
N ILE A 76 4.15 -3.89 8.46
CA ILE A 76 4.58 -4.80 9.52
C ILE A 76 3.35 -5.45 10.14
N ASP A 77 3.23 -6.76 9.94
CA ASP A 77 2.18 -7.59 10.56
C ASP A 77 2.64 -9.06 10.54
N LEU A 78 2.35 -9.81 11.57
CA LEU A 78 2.77 -11.21 11.71
C LEU A 78 1.66 -12.20 11.37
N ASP A 79 0.43 -11.72 11.16
CA ASP A 79 -0.73 -12.59 11.00
C ASP A 79 -0.95 -13.03 9.56
N ASN A 80 -1.65 -14.14 9.43
CA ASN A 80 -2.23 -14.58 8.17
C ASN A 80 -3.69 -14.12 8.06
N VAL A 81 -4.18 -14.02 6.84
CA VAL A 81 -5.58 -13.72 6.56
C VAL A 81 -6.45 -14.87 7.05
N ALA A 82 -7.41 -14.55 7.90
CA ALA A 82 -8.44 -15.49 8.37
C ALA A 82 -9.79 -15.20 7.70
N GLU A 83 -10.61 -16.21 7.58
CA GLU A 83 -11.96 -16.09 7.00
C GLU A 83 -12.82 -15.05 7.76
N SER A 84 -12.68 -14.99 9.09
CA SER A 84 -13.37 -14.00 9.92
C SER A 84 -12.93 -12.55 9.68
N ASN A 85 -11.85 -12.32 8.94
CA ASN A 85 -11.38 -10.98 8.60
C ASN A 85 -12.15 -10.37 7.41
N ILE A 86 -12.86 -11.16 6.63
CA ILE A 86 -13.55 -10.77 5.38
C ILE A 86 -14.52 -9.59 5.61
N ASN A 87 -15.14 -9.53 6.75
CA ASN A 87 -16.15 -8.51 7.04
C ASN A 87 -15.59 -7.08 7.26
N ARG A 88 -14.26 -6.91 7.40
CA ARG A 88 -13.69 -5.59 7.75
C ARG A 88 -12.24 -5.32 7.29
N GLN A 89 -11.54 -6.29 6.70
CA GLN A 89 -10.16 -6.12 6.24
C GLN A 89 -10.12 -6.21 4.71
N ILE A 90 -9.58 -5.18 4.06
CA ILE A 90 -9.67 -5.04 2.60
C ILE A 90 -8.92 -6.15 1.84
N GLN A 91 -7.83 -6.68 2.39
CA GLN A 91 -7.07 -7.77 1.78
C GLN A 91 -7.70 -9.15 1.98
N ALA A 92 -8.71 -9.24 2.87
CA ALA A 92 -9.33 -10.52 3.19
C ALA A 92 -10.43 -10.86 2.16
N LEU A 93 -10.09 -11.75 1.26
CA LEU A 93 -10.95 -12.27 0.20
C LEU A 93 -10.87 -13.80 0.23
N SER A 94 -11.84 -14.49 -0.39
CA SER A 94 -11.83 -15.96 -0.45
C SER A 94 -10.51 -16.53 -0.99
N GLY A 95 -9.90 -15.85 -1.96
CA GLY A 95 -8.64 -16.29 -2.57
C GLY A 95 -7.37 -15.94 -1.77
N THR A 96 -7.47 -15.12 -0.72
CA THR A 96 -6.31 -14.71 0.10
C THR A 96 -6.27 -15.36 1.48
N ILE A 97 -7.29 -16.12 1.86
CA ILE A 97 -7.34 -16.83 3.16
C ILE A 97 -6.09 -17.70 3.31
N GLY A 98 -5.44 -17.60 4.46
CA GLY A 98 -4.22 -18.33 4.77
C GLY A 98 -2.92 -17.65 4.33
N GLN A 99 -2.97 -16.66 3.44
CA GLN A 99 -1.80 -15.88 3.04
C GLN A 99 -1.36 -14.93 4.16
N ALA A 100 -0.08 -14.57 4.19
CA ALA A 100 0.39 -13.49 5.07
C ALA A 100 -0.35 -12.18 4.72
N LYS A 101 -0.88 -11.49 5.72
CA LYS A 101 -1.67 -10.26 5.50
C LYS A 101 -0.90 -9.21 4.70
N ILE A 102 0.39 -9.02 5.02
CA ILE A 102 1.25 -8.07 4.31
C ILE A 102 1.46 -8.48 2.85
N GLY A 103 1.59 -9.78 2.56
CA GLY A 103 1.69 -10.28 1.18
C GLY A 103 0.43 -9.99 0.37
N ALA A 104 -0.73 -10.34 0.93
CA ALA A 104 -2.02 -10.11 0.28
C ALA A 104 -2.29 -8.61 0.00
N LEU A 105 -1.84 -7.72 0.90
CA LEU A 105 -1.93 -6.27 0.68
C LEU A 105 -0.96 -5.75 -0.39
N ALA A 106 0.26 -6.28 -0.42
CA ALA A 106 1.27 -5.83 -1.39
C ALA A 106 0.94 -6.23 -2.83
N GLU A 107 0.25 -7.36 -3.02
CA GLU A 107 -0.21 -7.83 -4.33
C GLU A 107 -1.43 -7.06 -4.85
N ARG A 108 -2.18 -6.43 -3.95
CA ARG A 108 -3.36 -5.64 -4.28
C ARG A 108 -3.01 -4.31 -4.95
#